data_3169315f12efe7a0ba5a0971dbdb9276
#
_entry.id   3169315f12efe7a0ba5a0971dbdb9276
#
_cell.length_a   1.000
_cell.length_b   1.000
_cell.length_c   1.000
_cell.angle_alpha   90.00
_cell.angle_beta   90.00
_cell.angle_gamma   90.00
#
_symmetry.space_group_name_H-M   'P 1'
#
loop_
_entity.id
_entity.type
_entity.pdbx_description
1 polymer ?
#
loop_
_entity_poly.entity_id
_entity_poly.type
_entity_poly.pdbx_seq_one_letter_code
_entity_poly.pdbx_strand_id
1 'polypeptide(L)'
;MQINNQTGLNEWGLFTNSGIKITADEDAEKLMYQAAHYEMVASALVVKMGHEINSEFKIGCMMAMGPTYPATPAPQDVMKAERTMQAGYWLADIQCKGKYPNWLKRYFERHHFALDITEADLNILAVGRTVDYIGFSYYASHVTKTDDYCC
;
A
#
# COMPACT_ATOMS: atom_id res chain seq x y z
N MET A 1 -4.76 9.40 0.35
CA MET A 1 -4.48 9.21 -1.09
C MET A 1 -4.43 7.72 -1.37
N GLN A 2 -5.19 7.21 -2.32
CA GLN A 2 -5.08 5.82 -2.72
C GLN A 2 -4.12 5.71 -3.89
N ILE A 3 -2.95 5.14 -3.65
CA ILE A 3 -2.11 4.66 -4.73
C ILE A 3 -2.72 3.33 -5.15
N ASN A 4 -3.65 3.40 -6.08
CA ASN A 4 -4.36 2.21 -6.53
C ASN A 4 -3.58 1.58 -7.68
N ASN A 5 -2.80 0.55 -7.38
CA ASN A 5 -2.06 -0.23 -8.38
C ASN A 5 -2.96 -0.90 -9.43
N GLN A 6 -4.28 -0.91 -9.22
CA GLN A 6 -5.23 -1.56 -10.14
C GLN A 6 -5.80 -0.64 -11.21
N THR A 7 -5.66 0.66 -11.09
CA THR A 7 -6.21 1.62 -12.04
C THR A 7 -5.19 2.16 -13.01
N GLY A 8 -4.32 1.32 -13.54
CA GLY A 8 -3.35 1.73 -14.54
C GLY A 8 -2.87 3.15 -14.26
N LEU A 9 -1.74 3.28 -13.60
CA LEU A 9 -1.11 4.55 -13.34
C LEU A 9 -0.90 5.28 -14.64
N ASN A 10 -1.86 6.07 -14.99
CA ASN A 10 -1.61 7.08 -15.98
C ASN A 10 -0.93 8.25 -15.27
N GLU A 11 -0.04 8.91 -15.96
CA GLU A 11 0.67 10.12 -15.51
C GLU A 11 -0.27 11.13 -14.88
N TRP A 12 -1.51 11.18 -15.36
CA TRP A 12 -2.55 12.09 -14.91
C TRP A 12 -3.04 11.78 -13.49
N GLY A 13 -3.23 10.50 -13.16
CA GLY A 13 -3.65 10.10 -11.81
C GLY A 13 -2.59 10.41 -10.75
N LEU A 14 -1.32 10.22 -11.06
CA LEU A 14 -0.22 10.60 -10.18
C LEU A 14 -0.14 12.12 -10.02
N PHE A 15 -0.19 12.86 -11.09
CA PHE A 15 -0.14 14.33 -11.06
C PHE A 15 -1.29 14.92 -10.24
N THR A 16 -2.53 14.46 -10.45
CA THR A 16 -3.70 15.02 -9.78
C THR A 16 -3.79 14.64 -8.30
N ASN A 17 -3.30 13.48 -7.91
CA ASN A 17 -3.43 12.98 -6.55
C ASN A 17 -2.19 13.22 -5.68
N SER A 18 -1.00 13.22 -6.26
CA SER A 18 0.26 13.38 -5.52
C SER A 18 1.07 14.60 -5.93
N GLY A 19 0.72 15.26 -7.03
CA GLY A 19 1.52 16.35 -7.59
C GLY A 19 2.81 15.87 -8.28
N ILE A 20 3.02 14.56 -8.43
CA ILE A 20 4.22 14.01 -9.03
C ILE A 20 4.05 13.97 -10.55
N LYS A 21 4.98 14.61 -11.24
CA LYS A 21 5.11 14.51 -12.69
C LYS A 21 6.22 13.53 -13.01
N ILE A 22 5.88 12.45 -13.72
CA ILE A 22 6.83 11.45 -14.16
C ILE A 22 7.39 11.86 -15.52
N THR A 23 8.68 11.73 -15.70
CA THR A 23 9.36 11.91 -16.99
C THR A 23 9.57 10.56 -17.67
N ALA A 24 9.81 10.55 -18.98
CA ALA A 24 9.88 9.32 -19.78
C ALA A 24 11.05 8.38 -19.41
N ASP A 25 12.04 8.90 -18.72
CA ASP A 25 13.25 8.20 -18.25
C ASP A 25 13.13 7.69 -16.80
N GLU A 26 12.04 8.00 -16.11
CA GLU A 26 11.81 7.61 -14.73
C GLU A 26 10.96 6.34 -14.61
N ASP A 27 11.27 5.51 -13.61
CA ASP A 27 10.47 4.35 -13.25
C ASP A 27 9.25 4.80 -12.42
N ALA A 28 8.10 4.83 -13.07
CA ALA A 28 6.84 5.26 -12.48
C ALA A 28 6.45 4.44 -11.26
N GLU A 29 6.67 3.13 -11.29
CA GLU A 29 6.31 2.23 -10.19
C GLU A 29 7.20 2.47 -8.98
N LYS A 30 8.51 2.61 -9.19
CA LYS A 30 9.47 2.97 -8.14
C LYS A 30 9.12 4.29 -7.48
N LEU A 31 8.82 5.32 -8.28
CA LEU A 31 8.44 6.65 -7.77
C LEU A 31 7.19 6.60 -6.91
N MET A 32 6.22 5.77 -7.27
CA MET A 32 5.01 5.60 -6.48
C MET A 32 5.27 4.95 -5.13
N TYR A 33 6.08 3.90 -5.10
CA TYR A 33 6.45 3.29 -3.83
C TYR A 33 7.25 4.26 -2.96
N GLN A 34 8.10 5.09 -3.55
CA GLN A 34 8.82 6.13 -2.82
C GLN A 34 7.87 7.18 -2.25
N ALA A 35 6.92 7.67 -3.03
CA ALA A 35 5.92 8.62 -2.57
C ALA A 35 5.06 8.03 -1.44
N ALA A 36 4.60 6.79 -1.61
CA ALA A 36 3.84 6.08 -0.59
C ALA A 36 4.62 5.88 0.71
N HIS A 37 5.95 5.65 0.62
CA HIS A 37 6.80 5.60 1.80
C HIS A 37 6.71 6.88 2.61
N TYR A 38 6.88 8.03 1.99
CA TYR A 38 6.80 9.33 2.68
C TYR A 38 5.42 9.60 3.26
N GLU A 39 4.36 9.17 2.58
CA GLU A 39 3.00 9.26 3.13
C GLU A 39 2.81 8.39 4.36
N MET A 40 3.37 7.19 4.38
CA MET A 40 3.30 6.32 5.56
C MET A 40 4.06 6.90 6.74
N VAL A 41 5.24 7.48 6.50
CA VAL A 41 6.00 8.19 7.54
C VAL A 41 5.22 9.40 8.07
N ALA A 42 4.65 10.21 7.19
CA ALA A 42 3.81 11.35 7.57
C ALA A 42 2.57 10.90 8.38
N SER A 43 1.91 9.81 7.95
CA SER A 43 0.78 9.22 8.67
C SER A 43 1.16 8.81 10.10
N ALA A 44 2.29 8.12 10.28
CA ALA A 44 2.77 7.72 11.60
C ALA A 44 3.08 8.92 12.50
N LEU A 45 3.67 9.98 11.94
CA LEU A 45 3.92 11.23 12.67
C LEU A 45 2.63 11.90 13.11
N VAL A 46 1.64 11.98 12.23
CA VAL A 46 0.33 12.59 12.54
C VAL A 46 -0.38 11.83 13.66
N VAL A 47 -0.39 10.49 13.61
CA VAL A 47 -0.97 9.66 14.67
C VAL A 47 -0.25 9.91 16.02
N LYS A 48 1.07 9.92 16.00
CA LYS A 48 1.88 10.21 17.19
C LYS A 48 1.55 11.58 17.76
N MET A 49 1.61 12.62 16.94
CA MET A 49 1.32 14.01 17.36
C MET A 49 -0.11 14.17 17.90
N GLY A 50 -1.08 13.52 17.24
CA GLY A 50 -2.46 13.57 17.70
C GLY A 50 -2.63 13.00 19.11
N HIS A 51 -1.99 11.88 19.41
CA HIS A 51 -2.02 11.29 20.75
C HIS A 51 -1.17 12.07 21.78
N GLU A 52 -0.15 12.82 21.34
CA GLU A 52 0.57 13.75 22.21
C GLU A 52 -0.28 14.96 22.60
N ILE A 53 -1.15 15.43 21.69
CA ILE A 53 -2.10 16.50 21.98
C ILE A 53 -3.21 16.02 22.91
N ASN A 54 -3.78 14.85 22.62
CA ASN A 54 -4.78 14.23 23.47
C ASN A 54 -4.75 12.70 23.28
N SER A 55 -4.39 11.98 24.35
CA SER A 55 -4.28 10.52 24.36
C SER A 55 -5.60 9.79 24.09
N GLU A 56 -6.74 10.47 24.27
CA GLU A 56 -8.07 9.90 24.04
C GLU A 56 -8.51 9.98 22.56
N PHE A 57 -7.80 10.69 21.73
CA PHE A 57 -8.12 10.73 20.30
C PHE A 57 -8.05 9.34 19.69
N LYS A 58 -9.04 9.05 18.81
CA LYS A 58 -9.06 7.85 17.98
C LYS A 58 -8.76 8.25 16.56
N ILE A 59 -7.56 7.93 16.10
CA ILE A 59 -7.04 8.31 14.80
C ILE A 59 -6.99 7.06 13.93
N GLY A 60 -7.74 7.07 12.85
CA GLY A 60 -7.83 5.95 11.94
C GLY A 60 -7.29 6.25 10.56
N CYS A 61 -7.18 5.21 9.75
CA CYS A 61 -7.00 5.33 8.32
C CYS A 61 -8.26 4.89 7.57
N MET A 62 -8.39 5.32 6.33
CA MET A 62 -9.46 4.90 5.44
C MET A 62 -8.85 4.23 4.21
N MET A 63 -9.43 3.10 3.82
CA MET A 63 -9.04 2.39 2.62
C MET A 63 -10.26 2.11 1.73
N ALA A 64 -10.08 2.12 0.40
CA ALA A 64 -11.06 1.53 -0.48
C ALA A 64 -10.86 0.01 -0.49
N MET A 65 -11.92 -0.70 -0.24
CA MET A 65 -11.93 -2.15 -0.17
C MET A 65 -12.59 -2.74 -1.42
N GLY A 66 -11.82 -3.52 -2.17
CA GLY A 66 -12.29 -4.31 -3.30
C GLY A 66 -11.78 -5.74 -3.15
N PRO A 67 -12.45 -6.58 -2.34
CA PRO A 67 -11.99 -7.95 -2.15
C PRO A 67 -11.99 -8.71 -3.48
N THR A 68 -10.93 -9.48 -3.68
CA THR A 68 -10.73 -10.28 -4.88
C THR A 68 -10.82 -11.76 -4.52
N TYR A 69 -11.71 -12.46 -5.18
CA TYR A 69 -11.96 -13.89 -4.99
C TYR A 69 -11.39 -14.71 -6.15
N PRO A 70 -10.94 -15.94 -5.91
CA PRO A 70 -10.54 -16.84 -6.99
C PRO A 70 -11.77 -17.30 -7.78
N ALA A 71 -11.65 -17.40 -9.11
CA ALA A 71 -12.72 -17.89 -9.97
C ALA A 71 -12.97 -19.40 -9.78
N THR A 72 -11.93 -20.14 -9.39
CA THR A 72 -11.99 -21.57 -9.12
C THR A 72 -11.19 -21.93 -7.86
N PRO A 73 -11.39 -23.10 -7.26
CA PRO A 73 -10.56 -23.57 -6.15
C PRO A 73 -9.15 -24.02 -6.56
N ALA A 74 -8.76 -23.85 -7.83
CA ALA A 74 -7.43 -24.18 -8.30
C ALA A 74 -6.37 -23.35 -7.55
N PRO A 75 -5.25 -23.96 -7.11
CA PRO A 75 -4.23 -23.27 -6.32
C PRO A 75 -3.70 -22.00 -6.98
N GLN A 76 -3.61 -21.96 -8.30
CA GLN A 76 -3.16 -20.81 -9.08
C GLN A 76 -4.12 -19.63 -8.96
N ASP A 77 -5.43 -19.86 -9.06
CA ASP A 77 -6.45 -18.84 -8.92
C ASP A 77 -6.49 -18.31 -7.48
N VAL A 78 -6.39 -19.19 -6.49
CA VAL A 78 -6.32 -18.82 -5.08
C VAL A 78 -5.10 -17.95 -4.80
N MET A 79 -3.92 -18.36 -5.28
CA MET A 79 -2.69 -17.58 -5.12
C MET A 79 -2.72 -16.24 -5.85
N LYS A 80 -3.37 -16.16 -7.02
CA LYS A 80 -3.54 -14.91 -7.75
C LYS A 80 -4.45 -13.94 -6.97
N ALA A 81 -5.57 -14.42 -6.46
CA ALA A 81 -6.48 -13.63 -5.63
C ALA A 81 -5.78 -13.10 -4.37
N GLU A 82 -5.05 -13.94 -3.66
CA GLU A 82 -4.28 -13.56 -2.48
C GLU A 82 -3.24 -12.48 -2.77
N ARG A 83 -2.44 -12.65 -3.83
CA ARG A 83 -1.44 -11.65 -4.25
C ARG A 83 -2.08 -10.32 -4.64
N THR A 84 -3.23 -10.37 -5.31
CA THR A 84 -3.97 -9.16 -5.69
C THR A 84 -4.43 -8.40 -4.44
N MET A 85 -4.96 -9.10 -3.44
CA MET A 85 -5.35 -8.48 -2.17
C MET A 85 -4.15 -7.95 -1.39
N GLN A 86 -3.04 -8.69 -1.32
CA GLN A 86 -1.81 -8.20 -0.70
C GLN A 86 -1.32 -6.90 -1.34
N ALA A 87 -1.30 -6.85 -2.67
CA ALA A 87 -0.92 -5.64 -3.42
C ALA A 87 -1.89 -4.48 -3.21
N GLY A 88 -3.16 -4.74 -2.93
CA GLY A 88 -4.18 -3.71 -2.68
C GLY A 88 -4.15 -3.15 -1.25
N TYR A 89 -3.69 -3.93 -0.26
CA TYR A 89 -3.88 -3.59 1.16
C TYR A 89 -2.59 -3.32 1.94
N TRP A 90 -1.42 -3.32 1.29
CA TRP A 90 -0.13 -3.17 1.97
C TRP A 90 0.03 -1.86 2.75
N LEU A 91 -0.62 -0.77 2.29
CA LEU A 91 -0.61 0.52 3.00
C LEU A 91 -1.26 0.39 4.38
N ALA A 92 -2.43 -0.26 4.44
CA ALA A 92 -3.09 -0.55 5.71
C ALA A 92 -2.25 -1.47 6.60
N ASP A 93 -1.53 -2.44 6.02
CA ASP A 93 -0.60 -3.27 6.78
C ASP A 93 0.49 -2.43 7.49
N ILE A 94 1.06 -1.43 6.80
CA ILE A 94 2.06 -0.54 7.41
C ILE A 94 1.42 0.32 8.49
N GLN A 95 0.27 0.93 8.22
CA GLN A 95 -0.43 1.79 9.18
C GLN A 95 -0.86 1.04 10.44
N CYS A 96 -1.18 -0.27 10.33
CA CYS A 96 -1.60 -1.09 11.46
C CYS A 96 -0.44 -1.74 12.22
N LYS A 97 0.67 -2.03 11.54
CA LYS A 97 1.78 -2.82 12.10
C LYS A 97 3.06 -2.03 12.32
N GLY A 98 3.13 -0.81 11.80
CA GLY A 98 4.32 0.05 11.88
C GLY A 98 5.54 -0.52 11.16
N LYS A 99 5.34 -1.43 10.19
CA LYS A 99 6.44 -2.07 9.45
C LYS A 99 6.02 -2.58 8.09
N TYR A 100 6.98 -2.63 7.19
CA TYR A 100 6.77 -3.22 5.87
C TYR A 100 6.51 -4.74 5.95
N PRO A 101 5.51 -5.25 5.22
CA PRO A 101 5.33 -6.68 5.06
C PRO A 101 6.54 -7.31 4.35
N ASN A 102 6.91 -8.53 4.75
CA ASN A 102 8.09 -9.20 4.20
C ASN A 102 7.98 -9.47 2.69
N TRP A 103 6.76 -9.71 2.19
CA TRP A 103 6.55 -9.93 0.77
C TRP A 103 6.87 -8.66 -0.05
N LEU A 104 6.56 -7.47 0.48
CA LEU A 104 6.83 -6.19 -0.20
C LEU A 104 8.33 -5.87 -0.23
N LYS A 105 9.07 -6.17 0.84
CA LYS A 105 10.53 -6.07 0.83
C LYS A 105 11.15 -6.94 -0.27
N ARG A 106 10.71 -8.21 -0.37
CA ARG A 106 11.15 -9.11 -1.44
C ARG A 106 10.72 -8.64 -2.83
N TYR A 107 9.60 -7.95 -2.92
CA TYR A 107 9.16 -7.34 -4.17
C TYR A 107 10.14 -6.26 -4.61
N PHE A 108 10.52 -5.35 -3.73
CA PHE A 108 11.51 -4.30 -4.03
C PHE A 108 12.88 -4.90 -4.43
N GLU A 109 13.33 -5.93 -3.74
CA GLU A 109 14.57 -6.63 -4.08
C GLU A 109 14.53 -7.24 -5.50
N ARG A 110 13.43 -7.90 -5.86
CA ARG A 110 13.26 -8.55 -7.19
C ARG A 110 13.17 -7.54 -8.32
N HIS A 111 12.56 -6.39 -8.08
CA HIS A 111 12.42 -5.32 -9.06
C HIS A 111 13.59 -4.33 -9.03
N HIS A 112 14.58 -4.58 -8.17
CA HIS A 112 15.76 -3.72 -7.99
C HIS A 112 15.38 -2.27 -7.64
N PHE A 113 14.28 -2.08 -6.90
CA PHE A 113 13.85 -0.78 -6.42
C PHE A 113 14.72 -0.34 -5.25
N ALA A 114 15.72 0.49 -5.54
CA ALA A 114 16.47 1.21 -4.52
C ALA A 114 15.65 2.41 -4.06
N LEU A 115 14.82 2.21 -3.04
CA LEU A 115 14.03 3.27 -2.41
C LEU A 115 14.85 3.95 -1.32
N ASP A 116 14.66 5.26 -1.18
CA ASP A 116 15.23 6.03 -0.07
C ASP A 116 14.36 5.82 1.18
N ILE A 117 14.67 4.73 1.88
CA ILE A 117 14.02 4.33 3.15
C ILE A 117 15.10 4.34 4.21
N THR A 118 15.11 5.38 5.04
CA THR A 118 16.13 5.53 6.07
C THR A 118 15.79 4.74 7.34
N GLU A 119 16.80 4.48 8.17
CA GLU A 119 16.58 3.88 9.48
C GLU A 119 15.73 4.79 10.39
N ALA A 120 15.87 6.10 10.24
CA ALA A 120 15.04 7.06 10.94
C ALA A 120 13.56 6.93 10.56
N ASP A 121 13.25 6.75 9.28
CA ASP A 121 11.88 6.53 8.81
C ASP A 121 11.30 5.23 9.36
N LEU A 122 12.09 4.16 9.33
CA LEU A 122 11.66 2.87 9.89
C LEU A 122 11.40 2.96 11.40
N ASN A 123 12.20 3.73 12.12
CA ASN A 123 11.97 4.01 13.53
C ASN A 123 10.70 4.84 13.76
N ILE A 124 10.43 5.84 12.92
CA ILE A 124 9.18 6.61 12.97
C ILE A 124 7.98 5.70 12.76
N LEU A 125 8.02 4.81 11.78
CA LEU A 125 6.94 3.83 11.54
C LEU A 125 6.75 2.89 12.73
N ALA A 126 7.83 2.39 13.33
CA ALA A 126 7.79 1.42 14.41
C ALA A 126 7.37 2.03 15.76
N VAL A 127 7.80 3.25 16.05
CA VAL A 127 7.54 3.98 17.31
C VAL A 127 6.36 4.93 17.16
N GLY A 128 6.12 5.43 15.95
CA GLY A 128 4.88 6.10 15.60
C GLY A 128 3.73 5.15 15.92
N ARG A 129 2.73 5.64 16.64
CA ARG A 129 1.58 4.78 16.95
C ARG A 129 0.94 4.33 15.67
N THR A 130 0.63 3.07 15.59
CA THR A 130 -0.29 2.52 14.60
C THR A 130 -1.65 3.18 14.75
N VAL A 131 -2.42 3.21 13.68
CA VAL A 131 -3.79 3.74 13.72
C VAL A 131 -4.65 2.98 14.73
N ASP A 132 -5.59 3.67 15.36
CA ASP A 132 -6.50 3.07 16.35
C ASP A 132 -7.61 2.23 15.70
N TYR A 133 -7.97 2.54 14.45
CA TYR A 133 -8.98 1.81 13.68
C TYR A 133 -8.76 1.94 12.18
N ILE A 134 -9.37 1.03 11.43
CA ILE A 134 -9.45 1.10 9.96
C ILE A 134 -10.90 1.35 9.58
N GLY A 135 -11.15 2.44 8.87
CA GLY A 135 -12.37 2.64 8.11
C GLY A 135 -12.19 2.12 6.68
N PHE A 136 -13.24 1.61 6.08
CA PHE A 136 -13.16 1.19 4.68
C PHE A 136 -14.41 1.59 3.90
N SER A 137 -14.22 1.88 2.61
CA SER A 137 -15.28 2.06 1.65
C SER A 137 -15.34 0.83 0.76
N TYR A 138 -16.44 0.10 0.82
CA TYR A 138 -16.68 -1.03 -0.06
C TYR A 138 -17.48 -0.58 -1.27
N TYR A 139 -16.96 -0.88 -2.46
CA TYR A 139 -17.63 -0.54 -3.72
C TYR A 139 -18.02 -1.77 -4.53
N ALA A 140 -17.11 -2.73 -4.63
CA ALA A 140 -17.31 -3.94 -5.43
C ALA A 140 -16.40 -5.07 -4.96
N SER A 141 -16.80 -6.30 -5.26
CA SER A 141 -15.93 -7.47 -5.24
C SER A 141 -15.46 -7.80 -6.64
N HIS A 142 -14.27 -8.36 -6.72
CA HIS A 142 -13.66 -8.80 -7.97
C HIS A 142 -13.47 -10.32 -7.98
N VAL A 143 -13.41 -10.89 -9.16
CA VAL A 143 -13.05 -12.29 -9.37
C VAL A 143 -11.85 -12.34 -10.29
N THR A 144 -10.86 -13.14 -9.96
CA THR A 144 -9.66 -13.32 -10.79
C THR A 144 -9.47 -14.78 -11.17
N LYS A 145 -8.98 -15.01 -12.38
CA LYS A 145 -8.63 -16.32 -12.92
C LYS A 145 -7.23 -16.27 -13.52
N THR A 146 -6.49 -17.35 -13.40
CA THR A 146 -5.21 -17.50 -14.10
C THR A 146 -5.48 -18.06 -15.49
N ASP A 147 -4.99 -17.38 -16.51
CA ASP A 147 -5.24 -17.75 -17.92
C ASP A 147 -4.39 -18.95 -18.37
N ASP A 148 -3.24 -19.18 -17.70
CA ASP A 148 -2.32 -20.27 -18.00
C ASP A 148 -2.32 -21.32 -16.88
N TYR A 149 -3.06 -22.39 -17.07
CA TYR A 149 -2.81 -23.64 -16.36
C TYR A 149 -1.67 -24.35 -17.08
N CYS A 150 -0.41 -24.07 -16.70
CA CYS A 150 0.69 -24.96 -17.06
C CYS A 150 0.45 -26.30 -16.35
N CYS A 151 0.08 -27.32 -17.13
CA CYS A 151 0.10 -28.72 -16.70
C CYS A 151 1.54 -29.20 -16.56
#